data_34095afe513eadc1eb0d1d3247eeca99
#
_entry.id   34095afe513eadc1eb0d1d3247eeca99
#
_cell.length_a   1.000
_cell.length_b   1.000
_cell.length_c   1.000
_cell.angle_alpha   90.00
_cell.angle_beta   90.00
_cell.angle_gamma   90.00
#
_symmetry.space_group_name_H-M   'P 1'
#
loop_
_entity.id
_entity.type
_entity.pdbx_description
1 polymer ?
#
loop_
_entity_poly.entity_id
_entity_poly.type
_entity_poly.pdbx_seq_one_letter_code
_entity_poly.pdbx_strand_id
1 'polypeptide(L)'
;MSQGVLDAFITEVISESSFEEMDRIYLINRVLARVGDGVLEVETELDDLIGLKDQLVEEAVRLETIEDSQTAREILGAELMNFITPAPSQLNQDFWTTYASNPEQAVADFYQLSQKNDYIKVKAIARNIAFKAPTTYGDLEITINLSKPEKDPKEIAAAKKAKNSHYPACQLCLENEGYQGRLDHPARANHRIIRFDLAGQEWGFQYSPYAYFNEHCIFLHSQHLPMAISRLTFERLLDIVETFPGYFAGSNADLPIVGGSILTHDHYQGGRHTFPMEIAELDCSFAFSGFEEVEAGIVKWPMSVIRLRSEKKEQLIKLADNILQIWRTYSDPSVQALAESEGEPHHTITPIARRKDGTFELDLVLRDNQTSPEHPDGIYHPHKDVQHIKKENIGLIEVMGLAILPPRLKEELKQVGLFLLGEDCQVAVYHQEWANQLKDQNPDVTAETVEGIVQASVGQIFSRVLEDAGVYKRTEEGQEAFMRFVRSVGLNEE
;
A
#
# COMPACT_ATOMS: atom_id res chain seq x y z
N MET A 1 -8.40 -43.36 3.47
CA MET A 1 -7.02 -43.69 3.88
C MET A 1 -6.39 -42.36 4.20
N SER A 2 -5.87 -42.17 5.40
CA SER A 2 -5.09 -40.98 5.74
C SER A 2 -3.85 -40.94 4.83
N GLN A 3 -3.56 -39.79 4.29
CA GLN A 3 -2.39 -39.55 3.43
C GLN A 3 -1.33 -38.87 4.31
N GLY A 4 -0.06 -39.20 4.13
CA GLY A 4 1.02 -38.51 4.82
C GLY A 4 1.11 -37.05 4.37
N VAL A 5 1.35 -36.10 5.28
CA VAL A 5 1.44 -34.67 4.99
C VAL A 5 2.49 -34.35 3.92
N LEU A 6 3.63 -35.05 3.96
CA LEU A 6 4.70 -34.90 2.98
C LEU A 6 4.27 -35.36 1.58
N ASP A 7 3.62 -36.52 1.47
CA ASP A 7 3.15 -37.05 0.18
C ASP A 7 2.05 -36.18 -0.42
N ALA A 8 1.12 -35.66 0.42
CA ALA A 8 0.11 -34.72 0.00
C ALA A 8 0.75 -33.43 -0.55
N PHE A 9 1.69 -32.83 0.18
CA PHE A 9 2.40 -31.63 -0.25
C PHE A 9 3.14 -31.83 -1.59
N ILE A 10 3.87 -32.97 -1.74
CA ILE A 10 4.59 -33.28 -2.98
C ILE A 10 3.62 -33.49 -4.16
N THR A 11 2.47 -34.07 -3.92
CA THR A 11 1.44 -34.24 -4.96
C THR A 11 0.94 -32.89 -5.46
N GLU A 12 0.67 -31.96 -4.56
CA GLU A 12 0.28 -30.59 -4.91
C GLU A 12 1.42 -29.84 -5.63
N VAL A 13 2.68 -30.00 -5.18
CA VAL A 13 3.84 -29.39 -5.85
C VAL A 13 3.95 -29.87 -7.30
N ILE A 14 3.80 -31.17 -7.56
CA ILE A 14 3.84 -31.72 -8.94
C ILE A 14 2.67 -31.17 -9.77
N SER A 15 1.47 -31.09 -9.18
CA SER A 15 0.29 -30.55 -9.86
C SER A 15 0.42 -29.09 -10.27
N GLU A 16 1.09 -28.27 -9.45
CA GLU A 16 1.14 -26.80 -9.58
C GLU A 16 2.49 -26.27 -10.13
N SER A 17 3.36 -27.16 -10.62
CA SER A 17 4.69 -26.78 -11.11
C SER A 17 5.06 -27.49 -12.40
N SER A 18 6.27 -27.29 -12.89
CA SER A 18 6.86 -28.02 -14.00
C SER A 18 7.48 -29.36 -13.62
N PHE A 19 7.44 -29.76 -12.34
CA PHE A 19 7.89 -31.08 -11.92
C PHE A 19 6.90 -32.16 -12.36
N GLU A 20 7.46 -33.34 -12.63
CA GLU A 20 6.69 -34.52 -13.07
C GLU A 20 6.74 -35.62 -11.99
N GLU A 21 5.92 -36.66 -12.14
CA GLU A 21 5.88 -37.80 -11.20
C GLU A 21 7.26 -38.46 -11.01
N MET A 22 8.10 -38.44 -12.04
CA MET A 22 9.48 -38.94 -11.96
C MET A 22 10.33 -38.18 -10.94
N ASP A 23 9.98 -36.90 -10.63
CA ASP A 23 10.70 -36.05 -9.70
C ASP A 23 10.28 -36.24 -8.24
N ARG A 24 9.26 -37.06 -7.96
CA ARG A 24 8.68 -37.26 -6.63
C ARG A 24 9.73 -37.55 -5.56
N ILE A 25 10.61 -38.56 -5.82
CA ILE A 25 11.65 -38.93 -4.84
C ILE A 25 12.66 -37.79 -4.62
N TYR A 26 13.02 -37.10 -5.68
CA TYR A 26 13.89 -35.91 -5.58
C TYR A 26 13.26 -34.84 -4.68
N LEU A 27 11.96 -34.51 -4.89
CA LEU A 27 11.22 -33.54 -4.11
C LEU A 27 11.09 -33.96 -2.64
N ILE A 28 10.75 -35.23 -2.38
CA ILE A 28 10.71 -35.81 -1.03
C ILE A 28 12.04 -35.52 -0.31
N ASN A 29 13.17 -35.92 -0.92
CA ASN A 29 14.49 -35.72 -0.32
C ASN A 29 14.82 -34.24 -0.08
N ARG A 30 14.36 -33.35 -0.96
CA ARG A 30 14.58 -31.91 -0.81
C ARG A 30 13.76 -31.30 0.34
N VAL A 31 12.55 -31.81 0.58
CA VAL A 31 11.71 -31.38 1.71
C VAL A 31 12.25 -31.96 3.02
N LEU A 32 12.56 -33.27 3.05
CA LEU A 32 13.15 -33.92 4.24
C LEU A 32 14.42 -33.23 4.74
N ALA A 33 15.29 -32.80 3.83
CA ALA A 33 16.49 -32.06 4.18
C ALA A 33 16.25 -30.72 4.90
N ARG A 34 15.00 -30.20 4.86
CA ARG A 34 14.59 -28.94 5.49
C ARG A 34 13.72 -29.15 6.72
N VAL A 35 12.81 -30.11 6.64
CA VAL A 35 11.80 -30.35 7.68
C VAL A 35 12.25 -31.41 8.70
N GLY A 36 13.06 -32.38 8.24
CA GLY A 36 13.51 -33.52 9.04
C GLY A 36 12.73 -34.80 8.74
N ASP A 37 13.37 -35.95 8.94
CA ASP A 37 12.86 -37.28 8.57
C ASP A 37 11.61 -37.69 9.37
N GLY A 38 11.40 -37.14 10.57
CA GLY A 38 10.22 -37.45 11.41
C GLY A 38 8.88 -37.10 10.75
N VAL A 39 8.86 -36.25 9.71
CA VAL A 39 7.63 -35.89 8.99
C VAL A 39 7.05 -37.05 8.17
N LEU A 40 7.83 -38.10 7.91
CA LEU A 40 7.37 -39.30 7.17
C LEU A 40 6.22 -40.06 7.89
N GLU A 41 6.11 -39.92 9.19
CA GLU A 41 5.09 -40.59 10.03
C GLU A 41 3.86 -39.70 10.31
N VAL A 42 3.86 -38.44 9.79
CA VAL A 42 2.78 -37.47 10.04
C VAL A 42 1.67 -37.62 9.03
N GLU A 43 0.49 -37.99 9.49
CA GLU A 43 -0.74 -38.03 8.69
C GLU A 43 -1.40 -36.65 8.66
N THR A 44 -2.12 -36.35 7.58
CA THR A 44 -2.91 -35.12 7.42
C THR A 44 -4.34 -35.42 7.00
N GLU A 45 -5.27 -34.55 7.42
CA GLU A 45 -6.51 -34.36 6.68
C GLU A 45 -6.19 -33.47 5.46
N LEU A 46 -6.83 -33.74 4.32
CA LEU A 46 -6.61 -32.99 3.08
C LEU A 46 -6.80 -31.48 3.33
N ASP A 47 -5.81 -30.70 2.96
CA ASP A 47 -5.80 -29.23 3.07
C ASP A 47 -5.30 -28.66 1.73
N ASP A 48 -5.41 -27.34 1.56
CA ASP A 48 -4.79 -26.68 0.41
C ASP A 48 -3.24 -26.68 0.53
N LEU A 49 -2.55 -26.40 -0.56
CA LEU A 49 -1.09 -26.39 -0.58
C LEU A 49 -0.46 -25.50 0.50
N ILE A 50 -1.09 -24.35 0.80
CA ILE A 50 -0.62 -23.43 1.86
C ILE A 50 -0.82 -24.06 3.24
N GLY A 51 -1.94 -24.74 3.47
CA GLY A 51 -2.18 -25.47 4.73
C GLY A 51 -1.21 -26.63 4.92
N LEU A 52 -0.92 -27.39 3.88
CA LEU A 52 0.09 -28.47 3.91
C LEU A 52 1.49 -27.91 4.21
N LYS A 53 1.86 -26.77 3.60
CA LYS A 53 3.10 -26.05 3.92
C LYS A 53 3.13 -25.61 5.39
N ASP A 54 2.03 -25.06 5.92
CA ASP A 54 1.94 -24.65 7.32
C ASP A 54 2.14 -25.86 8.27
N GLN A 55 1.53 -27.01 7.98
CA GLN A 55 1.73 -28.25 8.75
C GLN A 55 3.20 -28.71 8.70
N LEU A 56 3.87 -28.65 7.54
CA LEU A 56 5.28 -29.01 7.44
C LEU A 56 6.19 -28.06 8.25
N VAL A 57 5.87 -26.78 8.28
CA VAL A 57 6.59 -25.79 9.10
C VAL A 57 6.41 -26.07 10.60
N GLU A 58 5.18 -26.39 11.06
CA GLU A 58 4.93 -26.79 12.46
C GLU A 58 5.70 -28.06 12.83
N GLU A 59 5.74 -29.05 11.94
CA GLU A 59 6.53 -30.26 12.16
C GLU A 59 8.03 -30.00 12.25
N ALA A 60 8.56 -29.08 11.44
CA ALA A 60 9.97 -28.69 11.51
C ALA A 60 10.32 -28.05 12.86
N VAL A 61 9.41 -27.24 13.43
CA VAL A 61 9.56 -26.70 14.79
C VAL A 61 9.49 -27.83 15.83
N ARG A 62 8.50 -28.74 15.73
CA ARG A 62 8.34 -29.88 16.65
C ARG A 62 9.56 -30.81 16.64
N LEU A 63 10.19 -30.99 15.47
CA LEU A 63 11.40 -31.79 15.28
C LEU A 63 12.69 -31.03 15.63
N GLU A 64 12.57 -29.77 16.09
CA GLU A 64 13.71 -28.89 16.38
C GLU A 64 14.68 -28.68 15.21
N THR A 65 14.16 -28.85 13.96
CA THR A 65 14.93 -28.60 12.72
C THR A 65 15.10 -27.11 12.47
N ILE A 66 14.11 -26.32 12.90
CA ILE A 66 14.16 -24.85 12.89
C ILE A 66 13.82 -24.32 14.29
N GLU A 67 14.27 -23.10 14.59
CA GLU A 67 13.87 -22.39 15.82
C GLU A 67 12.39 -22.06 15.80
N ASP A 68 11.76 -22.09 16.98
CA ASP A 68 10.38 -21.61 17.14
C ASP A 68 10.35 -20.07 17.18
N SER A 69 10.54 -19.47 15.99
CA SER A 69 10.49 -18.03 15.78
C SER A 69 9.71 -17.71 14.49
N GLN A 70 9.06 -16.55 14.46
CA GLN A 70 8.31 -16.11 13.29
C GLN A 70 9.22 -16.05 12.05
N THR A 71 10.43 -15.52 12.20
CA THR A 71 11.41 -15.41 11.11
C THR A 71 11.81 -16.79 10.54
N ALA A 72 12.09 -17.78 11.40
CA ALA A 72 12.46 -19.12 10.92
C ALA A 72 11.30 -19.81 10.19
N ARG A 73 10.08 -19.67 10.72
CA ARG A 73 8.83 -20.17 10.09
C ARG A 73 8.60 -19.54 8.71
N GLU A 74 8.78 -18.23 8.57
CA GLU A 74 8.64 -17.52 7.29
C GLU A 74 9.71 -17.94 6.28
N ILE A 75 10.95 -18.12 6.70
CA ILE A 75 12.06 -18.58 5.84
C ILE A 75 11.75 -19.98 5.30
N LEU A 76 11.43 -20.95 6.16
CA LEU A 76 11.11 -22.29 5.74
C LEU A 76 9.86 -22.32 4.84
N GLY A 77 8.81 -21.60 5.23
CA GLY A 77 7.58 -21.53 4.43
C GLY A 77 7.84 -20.99 3.02
N ALA A 78 8.63 -19.91 2.88
CA ALA A 78 8.99 -19.35 1.58
C ALA A 78 9.86 -20.32 0.75
N GLU A 79 10.77 -21.07 1.39
CA GLU A 79 11.58 -22.11 0.72
C GLU A 79 10.72 -23.28 0.20
N LEU A 80 9.73 -23.72 0.97
CA LEU A 80 8.80 -24.79 0.55
C LEU A 80 7.96 -24.33 -0.64
N MET A 81 7.41 -23.12 -0.58
CA MET A 81 6.57 -22.57 -1.65
C MET A 81 7.39 -22.20 -2.91
N ASN A 82 8.72 -22.10 -2.79
CA ASN A 82 9.57 -21.90 -3.95
C ASN A 82 9.59 -23.11 -4.90
N PHE A 83 9.18 -24.31 -4.47
CA PHE A 83 9.07 -25.47 -5.37
C PHE A 83 8.03 -25.29 -6.47
N ILE A 84 6.96 -24.54 -6.24
CA ILE A 84 5.96 -24.22 -7.27
C ILE A 84 6.25 -22.91 -8.01
N THR A 85 7.32 -22.22 -7.66
CA THR A 85 7.61 -20.89 -8.19
C THR A 85 8.63 -20.99 -9.33
N PRO A 86 8.29 -20.65 -10.57
CA PRO A 86 9.20 -20.76 -11.71
C PRO A 86 10.45 -19.89 -11.55
N ALA A 87 11.51 -20.25 -12.27
CA ALA A 87 12.70 -19.41 -12.32
C ALA A 87 12.36 -18.01 -12.91
N PRO A 88 13.05 -16.92 -12.49
CA PRO A 88 12.76 -15.58 -12.98
C PRO A 88 12.74 -15.43 -14.49
N SER A 89 13.69 -16.08 -15.20
CA SER A 89 13.76 -16.05 -16.66
C SER A 89 12.57 -16.72 -17.32
N GLN A 90 12.12 -17.87 -16.78
CA GLN A 90 10.95 -18.59 -17.30
C GLN A 90 9.68 -17.75 -17.11
N LEU A 91 9.47 -17.25 -15.89
CA LEU A 91 8.31 -16.42 -15.59
C LEU A 91 8.24 -15.17 -16.48
N ASN A 92 9.35 -14.46 -16.65
CA ASN A 92 9.38 -13.28 -17.52
C ASN A 92 9.11 -13.61 -18.98
N GLN A 93 9.65 -14.73 -19.47
CA GLN A 93 9.36 -15.20 -20.83
C GLN A 93 7.87 -15.52 -21.01
N ASP A 94 7.28 -16.25 -20.07
CA ASP A 94 5.87 -16.65 -20.13
C ASP A 94 4.96 -15.44 -20.04
N PHE A 95 5.25 -14.53 -19.11
CA PHE A 95 4.50 -13.28 -18.93
C PHE A 95 4.46 -12.46 -20.22
N TRP A 96 5.59 -12.16 -20.83
CA TRP A 96 5.65 -11.32 -22.03
C TRP A 96 5.14 -12.03 -23.27
N THR A 97 5.22 -13.36 -23.33
CA THR A 97 4.59 -14.16 -24.39
C THR A 97 3.07 -14.07 -24.33
N THR A 98 2.49 -14.25 -23.13
CA THR A 98 1.05 -14.08 -22.91
C THR A 98 0.62 -12.63 -23.12
N TYR A 99 1.39 -11.69 -22.59
CA TYR A 99 1.11 -10.26 -22.71
C TYR A 99 0.99 -9.80 -24.18
N ALA A 100 1.81 -10.30 -25.07
CA ALA A 100 1.78 -9.93 -26.50
C ALA A 100 0.41 -10.22 -27.17
N SER A 101 -0.35 -11.18 -26.65
CA SER A 101 -1.69 -11.54 -27.15
C SER A 101 -2.82 -11.09 -26.23
N ASN A 102 -2.59 -11.08 -24.92
CA ASN A 102 -3.60 -10.73 -23.91
C ASN A 102 -2.91 -10.17 -22.65
N PRO A 103 -2.73 -8.85 -22.57
CA PRO A 103 -2.11 -8.18 -21.43
C PRO A 103 -2.82 -8.45 -20.09
N GLU A 104 -4.16 -8.49 -20.09
CA GLU A 104 -4.95 -8.75 -18.88
C GLU A 104 -4.71 -10.16 -18.33
N GLN A 105 -4.60 -11.16 -19.23
CA GLN A 105 -4.33 -12.53 -18.83
C GLN A 105 -2.92 -12.68 -18.24
N ALA A 106 -1.91 -12.05 -18.82
CA ALA A 106 -0.55 -12.10 -18.30
C ALA A 106 -0.47 -11.54 -16.87
N VAL A 107 -1.15 -10.44 -16.60
CA VAL A 107 -1.24 -9.84 -15.27
C VAL A 107 -2.00 -10.75 -14.30
N ALA A 108 -3.13 -11.32 -14.74
CA ALA A 108 -3.94 -12.23 -13.93
C ALA A 108 -3.16 -13.52 -13.56
N ASP A 109 -2.42 -14.09 -14.50
CA ASP A 109 -1.60 -15.28 -14.26
C ASP A 109 -0.50 -15.02 -13.23
N PHE A 110 0.17 -13.86 -13.34
CA PHE A 110 1.19 -13.47 -12.35
C PHE A 110 0.59 -13.18 -10.96
N TYR A 111 -0.59 -12.58 -10.91
CA TYR A 111 -1.32 -12.39 -9.65
C TYR A 111 -1.71 -13.71 -9.01
N GLN A 112 -2.27 -14.63 -9.80
CA GLN A 112 -2.65 -15.95 -9.34
C GLN A 112 -1.43 -16.75 -8.84
N LEU A 113 -0.30 -16.74 -9.56
CA LEU A 113 0.94 -17.34 -9.10
C LEU A 113 1.38 -16.77 -7.75
N SER A 114 1.35 -15.43 -7.60
CA SER A 114 1.77 -14.76 -6.38
C SER A 114 0.88 -15.06 -5.17
N GLN A 115 -0.38 -15.45 -5.40
CA GLN A 115 -1.29 -15.97 -4.36
C GLN A 115 -1.03 -17.44 -4.06
N LYS A 116 -0.94 -18.29 -5.09
CA LYS A 116 -0.74 -19.74 -4.96
C LYS A 116 0.58 -20.07 -4.26
N ASN A 117 1.65 -19.35 -4.56
CA ASN A 117 2.95 -19.57 -3.95
C ASN A 117 3.11 -18.90 -2.57
N ASP A 118 2.01 -18.43 -1.96
CA ASP A 118 1.99 -17.78 -0.64
C ASP A 118 2.95 -16.57 -0.54
N TYR A 119 3.29 -15.93 -1.68
CA TYR A 119 3.98 -14.64 -1.64
C TYR A 119 3.03 -13.55 -1.16
N ILE A 120 1.84 -13.45 -1.76
CA ILE A 120 0.73 -12.67 -1.23
C ILE A 120 0.10 -13.46 -0.08
N LYS A 121 0.14 -12.93 1.12
CA LYS A 121 -0.31 -13.59 2.35
C LYS A 121 -1.84 -13.60 2.47
N VAL A 122 -2.53 -14.30 1.57
CA VAL A 122 -4.00 -14.29 1.44
C VAL A 122 -4.70 -14.64 2.75
N LYS A 123 -4.25 -15.71 3.45
CA LYS A 123 -4.82 -16.13 4.76
C LYS A 123 -4.64 -15.06 5.84
N ALA A 124 -3.52 -14.33 5.83
CA ALA A 124 -3.29 -13.23 6.76
C ALA A 124 -4.14 -12.01 6.41
N ILE A 125 -4.21 -11.64 5.13
CA ILE A 125 -5.01 -10.52 4.64
C ILE A 125 -6.51 -10.70 4.96
N ALA A 126 -7.03 -11.92 4.83
CA ALA A 126 -8.43 -12.25 5.16
C ALA A 126 -8.82 -11.97 6.63
N ARG A 127 -7.84 -11.77 7.53
CA ARG A 127 -8.10 -11.40 8.93
C ARG A 127 -8.31 -9.90 9.14
N ASN A 128 -7.98 -9.08 8.15
CA ASN A 128 -8.18 -7.63 8.24
C ASN A 128 -9.67 -7.31 8.45
N ILE A 129 -9.93 -6.27 9.23
CA ILE A 129 -11.27 -5.75 9.41
C ILE A 129 -11.43 -4.56 8.45
N ALA A 130 -12.37 -4.66 7.52
CA ALA A 130 -12.63 -3.64 6.53
C ALA A 130 -14.09 -3.21 6.56
N PHE A 131 -14.34 -1.90 6.47
CA PHE A 131 -15.67 -1.32 6.39
C PHE A 131 -15.64 0.02 5.64
N LYS A 132 -16.81 0.48 5.21
CA LYS A 132 -17.01 1.81 4.63
C LYS A 132 -17.67 2.74 5.63
N ALA A 133 -17.26 3.99 5.64
CA ALA A 133 -17.82 5.01 6.51
C ALA A 133 -18.24 6.24 5.71
N PRO A 134 -19.52 6.65 5.76
CA PRO A 134 -20.04 7.79 5.03
C PRO A 134 -19.48 9.09 5.59
N THR A 135 -19.08 10.00 4.69
CA THR A 135 -18.58 11.33 5.01
C THR A 135 -19.18 12.38 4.05
N THR A 136 -18.86 13.64 4.26
CA THR A 136 -19.23 14.74 3.33
C THR A 136 -18.52 14.66 1.99
N TYR A 137 -17.48 13.82 1.88
CA TYR A 137 -16.68 13.60 0.68
C TYR A 137 -16.99 12.25 -0.01
N GLY A 138 -18.02 11.56 0.43
CA GLY A 138 -18.37 10.21 0.03
C GLY A 138 -17.97 9.16 1.06
N ASP A 139 -18.11 7.89 0.70
CA ASP A 139 -17.76 6.78 1.58
C ASP A 139 -16.25 6.57 1.60
N LEU A 140 -15.62 6.79 2.75
CA LEU A 140 -14.23 6.42 2.96
C LEU A 140 -14.10 4.93 3.28
N GLU A 141 -13.00 4.33 2.86
CA GLU A 141 -12.67 2.93 3.14
C GLU A 141 -11.74 2.85 4.35
N ILE A 142 -12.06 1.98 5.29
CA ILE A 142 -11.30 1.81 6.54
C ILE A 142 -10.85 0.36 6.64
N THR A 143 -9.56 0.14 6.86
CA THR A 143 -8.98 -1.18 7.11
C THR A 143 -8.18 -1.15 8.39
N ILE A 144 -8.55 -1.98 9.37
CA ILE A 144 -7.71 -2.31 10.52
C ILE A 144 -6.81 -3.46 10.07
N ASN A 145 -5.53 -3.18 9.93
CA ASN A 145 -4.57 -4.11 9.35
C ASN A 145 -4.10 -5.13 10.41
N LEU A 146 -4.57 -6.36 10.28
CA LEU A 146 -4.19 -7.50 11.12
C LEU A 146 -3.27 -8.49 10.39
N SER A 147 -2.97 -8.23 9.10
CA SER A 147 -2.20 -9.15 8.25
C SER A 147 -0.71 -9.12 8.52
N LYS A 148 -0.16 -7.96 8.88
CA LYS A 148 1.27 -7.80 9.13
C LYS A 148 1.58 -8.27 10.55
N PRO A 149 2.40 -9.34 10.72
CA PRO A 149 2.74 -9.83 12.04
C PRO A 149 3.52 -8.78 12.84
N GLU A 150 3.18 -8.62 14.10
CA GLU A 150 3.99 -7.83 15.04
C GLU A 150 5.26 -8.62 15.35
N LYS A 151 6.42 -7.97 15.21
CA LYS A 151 7.70 -8.60 15.56
C LYS A 151 7.79 -8.78 17.07
N ASP A 152 8.22 -9.99 17.51
CA ASP A 152 8.54 -10.25 18.90
C ASP A 152 9.61 -9.25 19.38
N PRO A 153 9.43 -8.60 20.56
CA PRO A 153 10.46 -7.74 21.13
C PRO A 153 11.85 -8.39 21.26
N LYS A 154 11.91 -9.71 21.45
CA LYS A 154 13.17 -10.47 21.46
C LYS A 154 13.83 -10.51 20.07
N GLU A 155 13.04 -10.74 19.02
CA GLU A 155 13.54 -10.73 17.64
C GLU A 155 14.00 -9.32 17.25
N ILE A 156 13.30 -8.26 17.65
CA ILE A 156 13.73 -6.87 17.44
C ILE A 156 15.07 -6.60 18.15
N ALA A 157 15.23 -7.06 19.39
CA ALA A 157 16.48 -6.89 20.14
C ALA A 157 17.65 -7.70 19.54
N ALA A 158 17.38 -8.89 19.03
CA ALA A 158 18.37 -9.75 18.36
C ALA A 158 18.78 -9.15 17.01
N ALA A 159 17.81 -8.64 16.22
CA ALA A 159 18.07 -7.97 14.95
C ALA A 159 19.00 -6.75 15.08
N LYS A 160 18.85 -5.96 16.18
CA LYS A 160 19.74 -4.84 16.47
C LYS A 160 21.20 -5.26 16.78
N LYS A 161 21.43 -6.51 17.20
CA LYS A 161 22.74 -7.07 17.52
C LYS A 161 23.35 -7.88 16.37
N ALA A 162 22.56 -8.22 15.35
CA ALA A 162 23.02 -8.97 14.20
C ALA A 162 24.02 -8.12 13.38
N LYS A 163 25.00 -8.80 12.75
CA LYS A 163 25.91 -8.12 11.82
C LYS A 163 25.10 -7.58 10.64
N ASN A 164 25.09 -6.28 10.44
CA ASN A 164 24.45 -5.65 9.31
C ASN A 164 25.01 -6.21 7.99
N SER A 165 24.16 -6.87 7.23
CA SER A 165 24.39 -7.16 5.83
C SER A 165 23.74 -6.07 5.00
N HIS A 166 24.47 -5.49 4.04
CA HIS A 166 23.92 -4.53 3.10
C HIS A 166 23.31 -5.20 1.85
N TYR A 167 23.04 -6.50 1.90
CA TYR A 167 22.45 -7.26 0.81
C TYR A 167 21.23 -8.04 1.28
N PRO A 168 20.05 -7.81 0.66
CA PRO A 168 19.69 -6.69 -0.22
C PRO A 168 19.82 -5.33 0.50
N ALA A 169 20.04 -4.25 -0.26
CA ALA A 169 20.23 -2.92 0.34
C ALA A 169 18.93 -2.36 0.94
N CYS A 170 17.76 -2.66 0.33
CA CYS A 170 16.44 -2.36 0.89
C CYS A 170 15.41 -3.41 0.43
N GLN A 171 14.17 -3.30 0.94
CA GLN A 171 13.09 -4.24 0.62
C GLN A 171 12.55 -4.14 -0.82
N LEU A 172 12.94 -3.11 -1.58
CA LEU A 172 12.54 -2.89 -2.97
C LEU A 172 13.63 -3.22 -3.99
N CYS A 173 14.85 -3.57 -3.55
CA CYS A 173 15.92 -3.93 -4.46
C CYS A 173 15.61 -5.24 -5.20
N LEU A 174 16.05 -5.35 -6.47
CA LEU A 174 15.90 -6.56 -7.28
C LEU A 174 16.51 -7.80 -6.62
N GLU A 175 17.55 -7.62 -5.79
CA GLU A 175 18.22 -8.65 -5.00
C GLU A 175 17.31 -9.37 -4.00
N ASN A 176 16.10 -8.85 -3.77
CA ASN A 176 15.08 -9.55 -2.98
C ASN A 176 14.51 -10.78 -3.70
N GLU A 177 14.56 -10.82 -5.03
CA GLU A 177 14.02 -11.94 -5.80
C GLU A 177 14.77 -13.25 -5.48
N GLY A 178 14.07 -14.20 -4.87
CA GLY A 178 14.66 -15.45 -4.41
C GLY A 178 15.52 -15.37 -3.16
N TYR A 179 15.55 -14.21 -2.47
CA TYR A 179 16.36 -14.04 -1.27
C TYR A 179 15.84 -14.87 -0.10
N GLN A 180 16.72 -15.62 0.56
CA GLN A 180 16.36 -16.52 1.65
C GLN A 180 15.67 -15.81 2.83
N GLY A 181 16.09 -14.60 3.14
CA GLY A 181 15.68 -13.89 4.34
C GLY A 181 16.66 -14.01 5.49
N ARG A 182 16.48 -13.20 6.51
CA ARG A 182 17.22 -13.17 7.76
C ARG A 182 16.42 -12.43 8.83
N LEU A 183 16.91 -12.40 10.05
CA LEU A 183 16.21 -11.82 11.21
C LEU A 183 15.72 -10.37 11.01
N ASP A 184 16.48 -9.54 10.30
CA ASP A 184 16.16 -8.13 10.02
C ASP A 184 15.67 -7.87 8.59
N HIS A 185 15.54 -8.92 7.75
CA HIS A 185 15.08 -8.80 6.38
C HIS A 185 14.17 -9.96 5.99
N PRO A 186 12.99 -9.70 5.39
CA PRO A 186 11.98 -10.72 5.15
C PRO A 186 12.44 -11.81 4.19
N ALA A 187 11.88 -13.01 4.37
CA ALA A 187 12.05 -14.12 3.43
C ALA A 187 11.38 -13.82 2.08
N ARG A 188 12.07 -14.13 0.99
CA ARG A 188 11.69 -13.84 -0.40
C ARG A 188 12.02 -15.00 -1.37
N ALA A 189 12.21 -16.24 -0.89
CA ALA A 189 12.55 -17.37 -1.74
C ALA A 189 11.51 -17.60 -2.85
N ASN A 190 10.22 -17.42 -2.54
CA ASN A 190 9.08 -17.51 -3.44
C ASN A 190 8.70 -16.19 -4.14
N HIS A 191 9.49 -15.12 -3.97
CA HIS A 191 9.24 -13.82 -4.61
C HIS A 191 9.77 -13.80 -6.03
N ARG A 192 8.99 -13.19 -6.94
CA ARG A 192 9.36 -12.97 -8.35
C ARG A 192 9.00 -11.56 -8.79
N ILE A 193 9.74 -11.09 -9.79
CA ILE A 193 9.61 -9.74 -10.33
C ILE A 193 9.56 -9.83 -11.86
N ILE A 194 8.53 -9.22 -12.46
CA ILE A 194 8.47 -9.03 -13.91
C ILE A 194 9.33 -7.83 -14.28
N ARG A 195 10.26 -8.01 -15.19
CA ARG A 195 11.14 -6.96 -15.72
C ARG A 195 10.50 -6.30 -16.93
N PHE A 196 10.56 -4.98 -17.01
CA PHE A 196 10.06 -4.22 -18.15
C PHE A 196 10.84 -2.91 -18.35
N ASP A 197 10.76 -2.35 -19.54
CA ASP A 197 11.30 -1.02 -19.81
C ASP A 197 10.26 0.06 -19.45
N LEU A 198 10.71 1.11 -18.76
CA LEU A 198 9.91 2.27 -18.44
C LEU A 198 10.72 3.54 -18.70
N ALA A 199 10.34 4.29 -19.75
CA ALA A 199 11.05 5.47 -20.19
C ALA A 199 12.56 5.22 -20.48
N GLY A 200 12.89 4.09 -21.12
CA GLY A 200 14.26 3.71 -21.47
C GLY A 200 15.11 3.19 -20.32
N GLN A 201 14.51 2.83 -19.19
CA GLN A 201 15.19 2.27 -18.02
C GLN A 201 14.53 0.96 -17.61
N GLU A 202 15.33 0.04 -17.03
CA GLU A 202 14.81 -1.22 -16.50
C GLU A 202 14.07 -0.98 -15.18
N TRP A 203 12.85 -1.49 -15.10
CA TRP A 203 12.00 -1.49 -13.91
C TRP A 203 11.49 -2.90 -13.60
N GLY A 204 11.10 -3.10 -12.35
CA GLY A 204 10.45 -4.32 -11.90
C GLY A 204 9.00 -4.08 -11.51
N PHE A 205 8.15 -5.06 -11.79
CA PHE A 205 6.77 -5.12 -11.33
C PHE A 205 6.62 -6.31 -10.40
N GLN A 206 6.13 -6.07 -9.19
CA GLN A 206 5.88 -7.07 -8.15
C GLN A 206 4.60 -6.78 -7.39
N TYR A 207 3.96 -7.80 -6.81
CA TYR A 207 2.86 -7.61 -5.88
C TYR A 207 3.33 -7.32 -4.46
N SER A 208 2.45 -6.71 -3.65
CA SER A 208 2.69 -6.51 -2.22
C SER A 208 2.31 -7.78 -1.45
N PRO A 209 3.18 -8.31 -0.56
CA PRO A 209 2.87 -9.50 0.21
C PRO A 209 1.73 -9.30 1.22
N TYR A 210 1.55 -8.08 1.71
CA TYR A 210 0.47 -7.67 2.62
C TYR A 210 -0.37 -6.60 1.93
N ALA A 211 -1.14 -7.02 0.94
CA ALA A 211 -1.94 -6.13 0.12
C ALA A 211 -3.05 -5.45 0.93
N TYR A 212 -3.27 -4.17 0.68
CA TYR A 212 -4.34 -3.38 1.29
C TYR A 212 -5.60 -3.35 0.43
N PHE A 213 -5.47 -3.65 -0.84
CA PHE A 213 -6.54 -3.72 -1.83
C PHE A 213 -6.18 -4.74 -2.92
N ASN A 214 -7.14 -5.03 -3.81
CA ASN A 214 -6.96 -6.03 -4.86
C ASN A 214 -5.81 -5.68 -5.81
N GLU A 215 -4.95 -6.66 -6.10
CA GLU A 215 -3.79 -6.53 -7.00
C GLU A 215 -2.81 -5.42 -6.59
N HIS A 216 -2.73 -5.08 -5.28
CA HIS A 216 -1.78 -4.09 -4.79
C HIS A 216 -0.35 -4.47 -5.18
N CYS A 217 0.29 -3.61 -5.95
CA CYS A 217 1.60 -3.87 -6.53
C CYS A 217 2.56 -2.68 -6.37
N ILE A 218 3.82 -2.95 -6.67
CA ILE A 218 4.90 -1.97 -6.64
C ILE A 218 5.65 -2.07 -7.96
N PHE A 219 5.86 -0.92 -8.60
CA PHE A 219 6.78 -0.72 -9.69
C PHE A 219 8.05 -0.11 -9.13
N LEU A 220 9.19 -0.78 -9.27
CA LEU A 220 10.46 -0.39 -8.64
C LEU A 220 11.55 -0.19 -9.68
N HIS A 221 12.37 0.83 -9.48
CA HIS A 221 13.55 1.04 -10.32
C HIS A 221 14.56 -0.09 -10.12
N SER A 222 15.22 -0.58 -11.18
CA SER A 222 16.20 -1.67 -11.08
C SER A 222 17.43 -1.29 -10.24
N GLN A 223 17.75 0.00 -10.16
CA GLN A 223 18.86 0.52 -9.35
C GLN A 223 18.34 1.18 -8.08
N HIS A 224 19.07 1.07 -6.99
CA HIS A 224 18.76 1.72 -5.72
C HIS A 224 19.08 3.23 -5.81
N LEU A 225 18.14 3.99 -6.34
CA LEU A 225 18.20 5.44 -6.50
C LEU A 225 17.12 6.12 -5.64
N PRO A 226 17.37 7.30 -5.07
CA PRO A 226 16.36 8.01 -4.29
C PRO A 226 15.20 8.46 -5.15
N MET A 227 14.02 8.55 -4.53
CA MET A 227 12.81 9.09 -5.15
C MET A 227 12.99 10.59 -5.48
N ALA A 228 12.40 11.00 -6.60
CA ALA A 228 12.29 12.41 -6.98
C ALA A 228 11.02 12.61 -7.81
N ILE A 229 10.14 13.50 -7.39
CA ILE A 229 8.98 13.90 -8.18
C ILE A 229 9.44 14.90 -9.25
N SER A 230 9.19 14.58 -10.50
CA SER A 230 9.63 15.39 -11.64
C SER A 230 8.73 15.13 -12.86
N ARG A 231 8.98 15.85 -13.95
CA ARG A 231 8.35 15.58 -15.24
C ARG A 231 8.42 14.08 -15.62
N LEU A 232 9.57 13.43 -15.38
CA LEU A 232 9.77 12.02 -15.67
C LEU A 232 8.87 11.11 -14.83
N THR A 233 8.52 11.52 -13.61
CA THR A 233 7.54 10.80 -12.77
C THR A 233 6.17 10.76 -13.45
N PHE A 234 5.68 11.89 -13.96
CA PHE A 234 4.39 11.95 -14.67
C PHE A 234 4.38 11.10 -15.93
N GLU A 235 5.47 11.16 -16.71
CA GLU A 235 5.65 10.33 -17.90
C GLU A 235 5.57 8.84 -17.54
N ARG A 236 6.35 8.40 -16.54
CA ARG A 236 6.39 7.00 -16.09
C ARG A 236 5.05 6.51 -15.56
N LEU A 237 4.35 7.30 -14.76
CA LEU A 237 3.04 6.92 -14.24
C LEU A 237 2.01 6.72 -15.36
N LEU A 238 2.02 7.61 -16.37
CA LEU A 238 1.13 7.48 -17.52
C LEU A 238 1.53 6.31 -18.43
N ASP A 239 2.82 5.99 -18.56
CA ASP A 239 3.30 4.80 -19.27
C ASP A 239 2.89 3.51 -18.54
N ILE A 240 2.95 3.48 -17.22
CA ILE A 240 2.51 2.33 -16.42
C ILE A 240 1.02 2.04 -16.65
N VAL A 241 0.15 3.05 -16.57
CA VAL A 241 -1.30 2.82 -16.75
C VAL A 241 -1.68 2.53 -18.19
N GLU A 242 -0.80 2.80 -19.13
CA GLU A 242 -0.93 2.37 -20.54
C GLU A 242 -0.47 0.92 -20.71
N THR A 243 0.63 0.53 -20.05
CA THR A 243 1.20 -0.82 -20.09
C THR A 243 0.37 -1.83 -19.31
N PHE A 244 -0.17 -1.48 -18.14
CA PHE A 244 -0.94 -2.39 -17.28
C PHE A 244 -2.43 -2.00 -17.27
N PRO A 245 -3.26 -2.59 -18.17
CA PRO A 245 -4.65 -2.19 -18.35
C PRO A 245 -5.48 -2.34 -17.07
N GLY A 246 -6.26 -1.31 -16.75
CA GLY A 246 -7.13 -1.28 -15.57
C GLY A 246 -6.42 -1.05 -14.24
N TYR A 247 -5.11 -0.81 -14.26
CA TYR A 247 -4.37 -0.40 -13.07
C TYR A 247 -4.37 1.14 -12.94
N PHE A 248 -4.38 1.62 -11.70
CA PHE A 248 -3.86 2.93 -11.38
C PHE A 248 -2.36 2.83 -11.07
N ALA A 249 -1.65 3.92 -11.14
CA ALA A 249 -0.28 4.04 -10.64
C ALA A 249 -0.09 5.40 -9.96
N GLY A 250 0.61 5.42 -8.84
CA GLY A 250 0.88 6.67 -8.13
C GLY A 250 2.21 6.64 -7.38
N SER A 251 2.72 7.81 -7.07
CA SER A 251 3.93 7.98 -6.28
C SER A 251 3.62 8.57 -4.91
N ASN A 252 4.29 8.09 -3.87
CA ASN A 252 4.39 8.88 -2.65
C ASN A 252 5.13 10.20 -2.94
N ALA A 253 4.94 11.19 -2.09
CA ALA A 253 5.74 12.40 -2.10
C ALA A 253 7.21 12.11 -1.79
N ASP A 254 8.13 12.91 -2.32
CA ASP A 254 9.58 12.73 -2.20
C ASP A 254 10.21 13.51 -1.02
N LEU A 255 9.38 14.14 -0.18
CA LEU A 255 9.84 14.85 1.02
C LEU A 255 9.48 14.08 2.31
N PRO A 256 10.29 14.23 3.38
CA PRO A 256 9.95 13.69 4.70
C PRO A 256 8.59 14.17 5.20
N ILE A 257 8.00 13.47 6.17
CA ILE A 257 6.69 13.79 6.80
C ILE A 257 5.50 13.49 5.87
N VAL A 258 5.57 13.89 4.60
CA VAL A 258 4.49 13.72 3.61
C VAL A 258 4.76 12.61 2.60
N GLY A 259 5.93 11.98 2.68
CA GLY A 259 6.33 10.86 1.82
C GLY A 259 6.02 9.49 2.43
N GLY A 260 6.31 8.45 1.66
CA GLY A 260 6.29 7.05 2.11
C GLY A 260 7.48 6.68 2.99
N SER A 261 7.50 5.42 3.43
CA SER A 261 8.55 4.91 4.33
C SER A 261 9.91 4.65 3.66
N ILE A 262 9.96 4.56 2.34
CA ILE A 262 11.19 4.26 1.56
C ILE A 262 11.40 5.36 0.53
N LEU A 263 12.08 6.43 0.93
CA LEU A 263 12.45 7.55 0.02
C LEU A 263 13.76 7.29 -0.73
N THR A 264 14.54 6.30 -0.28
CA THR A 264 15.89 6.00 -0.80
C THR A 264 15.87 5.14 -2.06
N HIS A 265 14.72 4.59 -2.44
CA HIS A 265 14.58 3.76 -3.63
C HIS A 265 13.36 4.21 -4.45
N ASP A 266 13.58 4.65 -5.68
CA ASP A 266 12.54 5.13 -6.58
C ASP A 266 11.55 4.02 -6.92
N HIS A 267 10.28 4.25 -6.63
CA HIS A 267 9.21 3.29 -6.82
C HIS A 267 7.84 3.95 -6.90
N TYR A 268 6.90 3.26 -7.54
CA TYR A 268 5.50 3.63 -7.60
C TYR A 268 4.64 2.50 -7.04
N GLN A 269 3.45 2.82 -6.55
CA GLN A 269 2.46 1.84 -6.16
C GLN A 269 1.33 1.83 -7.18
N GLY A 270 0.71 0.68 -7.36
CA GLY A 270 -0.40 0.52 -8.27
C GLY A 270 -1.27 -0.67 -7.93
N GLY A 271 -2.21 -0.96 -8.81
CA GLY A 271 -3.11 -2.10 -8.70
C GLY A 271 -4.48 -1.82 -9.26
N ARG A 272 -5.39 -2.77 -9.08
CA ARG A 272 -6.77 -2.70 -9.59
C ARG A 272 -7.73 -2.40 -8.44
N HIS A 273 -7.97 -1.12 -8.20
CA HIS A 273 -8.90 -0.66 -7.16
C HIS A 273 -9.47 0.71 -7.53
N THR A 274 -10.75 0.91 -7.29
CA THR A 274 -11.42 2.21 -7.44
C THR A 274 -11.52 2.87 -6.07
N PHE A 275 -10.72 3.89 -5.85
CA PHE A 275 -10.68 4.59 -4.58
C PHE A 275 -11.78 5.65 -4.45
N PRO A 276 -12.16 6.02 -3.21
CA PRO A 276 -13.12 7.11 -2.97
C PRO A 276 -12.77 8.43 -3.68
N MET A 277 -11.50 8.83 -3.69
CA MET A 277 -11.05 10.05 -4.38
C MET A 277 -11.27 9.99 -5.90
N GLU A 278 -11.14 8.81 -6.52
CA GLU A 278 -11.34 8.65 -7.97
C GLU A 278 -12.76 9.02 -8.40
N ILE A 279 -13.75 8.60 -7.62
CA ILE A 279 -15.18 8.82 -7.91
C ILE A 279 -15.70 10.16 -7.36
N ALA A 280 -14.87 10.92 -6.64
CA ALA A 280 -15.25 12.22 -6.10
C ALA A 280 -15.53 13.24 -7.21
N GLU A 281 -16.57 14.05 -7.01
CA GLU A 281 -16.97 15.12 -7.92
C GLU A 281 -15.91 16.24 -7.96
N LEU A 282 -16.01 17.12 -8.94
CA LEU A 282 -15.25 18.36 -8.98
C LEU A 282 -16.03 19.49 -8.28
N ASP A 283 -15.37 20.27 -7.46
CA ASP A 283 -15.92 21.52 -6.92
C ASP A 283 -16.05 22.59 -8.01
N CYS A 284 -15.07 22.65 -8.90
CA CYS A 284 -15.07 23.55 -10.04
C CYS A 284 -14.21 22.98 -11.16
N SER A 285 -14.53 23.38 -12.37
CA SER A 285 -13.77 23.06 -13.58
C SER A 285 -13.23 24.36 -14.20
N PHE A 286 -12.06 24.26 -14.81
CA PHE A 286 -11.38 25.37 -15.48
C PHE A 286 -10.47 24.85 -16.59
N ALA A 287 -9.95 25.75 -17.40
CA ALA A 287 -8.96 25.47 -18.45
C ALA A 287 -7.69 26.29 -18.24
N PHE A 288 -6.55 25.72 -18.58
CA PHE A 288 -5.27 26.41 -18.56
C PHE A 288 -4.88 26.92 -19.96
N SER A 289 -4.37 28.14 -20.02
CA SER A 289 -3.94 28.76 -21.27
C SER A 289 -2.83 27.94 -21.94
N GLY A 290 -3.03 27.58 -23.20
CA GLY A 290 -2.10 26.74 -23.97
C GLY A 290 -2.28 25.23 -23.73
N PHE A 291 -3.32 24.81 -23.01
CA PHE A 291 -3.66 23.42 -22.72
C PHE A 291 -5.15 23.14 -22.93
N GLU A 292 -5.71 23.63 -24.03
CA GLU A 292 -7.14 23.57 -24.34
C GLU A 292 -7.64 22.12 -24.54
N GLU A 293 -6.73 21.16 -24.76
CA GLU A 293 -7.05 19.73 -24.85
C GLU A 293 -7.02 19.02 -23.50
N VAL A 294 -6.80 19.74 -22.38
CA VAL A 294 -6.77 19.19 -21.03
C VAL A 294 -7.95 19.75 -20.22
N GLU A 295 -8.85 18.87 -19.81
CA GLU A 295 -9.86 19.20 -18.81
C GLU A 295 -9.19 19.26 -17.44
N ALA A 296 -9.46 20.31 -16.67
CA ALA A 296 -8.92 20.51 -15.35
C ALA A 296 -9.99 20.92 -14.33
N GLY A 297 -9.77 20.56 -13.06
CA GLY A 297 -10.66 21.00 -11.97
C GLY A 297 -10.10 20.66 -10.59
N ILE A 298 -10.68 21.28 -9.57
CA ILE A 298 -10.44 20.94 -8.16
C ILE A 298 -11.40 19.84 -7.75
N VAL A 299 -10.85 18.75 -7.21
CA VAL A 299 -11.64 17.62 -6.70
C VAL A 299 -12.28 18.01 -5.36
N LYS A 300 -13.55 17.71 -5.18
CA LYS A 300 -14.28 17.81 -3.91
C LYS A 300 -13.74 16.77 -2.92
N TRP A 301 -12.62 17.09 -2.32
CA TRP A 301 -11.85 16.18 -1.47
C TRP A 301 -11.30 16.93 -0.24
N PRO A 302 -11.06 16.26 0.91
CA PRO A 302 -10.51 16.93 2.08
C PRO A 302 -9.10 17.49 1.85
N MET A 303 -8.34 16.88 0.95
CA MET A 303 -7.00 17.35 0.56
C MET A 303 -7.06 18.20 -0.73
N SER A 304 -6.00 18.92 -1.02
CA SER A 304 -5.93 19.86 -2.16
C SER A 304 -5.51 19.12 -3.44
N VAL A 305 -6.48 18.77 -4.29
CA VAL A 305 -6.28 17.94 -5.48
C VAL A 305 -6.69 18.69 -6.75
N ILE A 306 -5.76 18.78 -7.70
CA ILE A 306 -6.05 19.21 -9.08
C ILE A 306 -6.13 17.96 -9.94
N ARG A 307 -7.27 17.74 -10.59
CA ARG A 307 -7.50 16.65 -11.54
C ARG A 307 -7.34 17.15 -12.96
N LEU A 308 -6.53 16.44 -13.75
CA LEU A 308 -6.30 16.70 -15.16
C LEU A 308 -6.74 15.49 -15.98
N ARG A 309 -7.44 15.72 -17.12
CA ARG A 309 -7.88 14.67 -18.03
C ARG A 309 -7.58 15.03 -19.48
N SER A 310 -7.07 14.10 -20.24
CA SER A 310 -6.87 14.26 -21.70
C SER A 310 -6.60 12.92 -22.38
N GLU A 311 -6.93 12.81 -23.65
CA GLU A 311 -6.43 11.75 -24.53
C GLU A 311 -4.96 12.00 -24.94
N LYS A 312 -4.45 13.22 -24.75
CA LYS A 312 -3.12 13.67 -25.14
C LYS A 312 -2.13 13.57 -23.97
N LYS A 313 -1.50 12.42 -23.80
CA LYS A 313 -0.54 12.15 -22.73
C LYS A 313 0.52 13.25 -22.57
N GLU A 314 1.10 13.71 -23.67
CA GLU A 314 2.15 14.73 -23.66
C GLU A 314 1.67 16.10 -23.11
N GLN A 315 0.41 16.46 -23.34
CA GLN A 315 -0.17 17.68 -22.79
C GLN A 315 -0.37 17.59 -21.28
N LEU A 316 -0.80 16.41 -20.79
CA LEU A 316 -0.88 16.15 -19.34
C LEU A 316 0.48 16.27 -18.67
N ILE A 317 1.53 15.65 -19.24
CA ILE A 317 2.90 15.69 -18.71
C ILE A 317 3.40 17.14 -18.64
N LYS A 318 3.21 17.93 -19.68
CA LYS A 318 3.65 19.33 -19.73
C LYS A 318 2.94 20.19 -18.68
N LEU A 319 1.61 20.04 -18.58
CA LEU A 319 0.82 20.81 -17.62
C LEU A 319 1.14 20.41 -16.20
N ALA A 320 1.25 19.11 -15.91
CA ALA A 320 1.60 18.61 -14.58
C ALA A 320 3.00 19.10 -14.15
N ASP A 321 3.97 19.09 -15.07
CA ASP A 321 5.30 19.65 -14.78
C ASP A 321 5.24 21.16 -14.51
N ASN A 322 4.48 21.90 -15.32
CA ASN A 322 4.27 23.34 -15.07
C ASN A 322 3.67 23.61 -13.68
N ILE A 323 2.63 22.87 -13.30
CA ILE A 323 2.01 22.96 -11.97
C ILE A 323 3.04 22.65 -10.88
N LEU A 324 3.83 21.59 -11.03
CA LEU A 324 4.87 21.20 -10.07
C LEU A 324 5.93 22.31 -9.89
N GLN A 325 6.45 22.86 -11.01
CA GLN A 325 7.49 23.88 -10.93
C GLN A 325 6.99 25.16 -10.26
N ILE A 326 5.75 25.58 -10.56
CA ILE A 326 5.13 26.74 -9.92
C ILE A 326 4.86 26.44 -8.45
N TRP A 327 4.30 25.27 -8.10
CA TRP A 327 4.03 24.87 -6.73
C TRP A 327 5.27 24.92 -5.85
N ARG A 328 6.40 24.44 -6.34
CA ARG A 328 7.68 24.43 -5.60
C ARG A 328 8.18 25.81 -5.19
N THR A 329 7.73 26.85 -5.84
CA THR A 329 8.18 28.23 -5.59
C THR A 329 7.05 29.16 -5.13
N TYR A 330 5.81 28.69 -5.12
CA TYR A 330 4.65 29.47 -4.74
C TYR A 330 4.51 29.53 -3.23
N SER A 331 4.31 30.74 -2.69
CA SER A 331 4.00 30.94 -1.28
C SER A 331 2.75 31.80 -1.13
N ASP A 332 1.85 31.40 -0.25
CA ASP A 332 0.69 32.18 0.20
C ASP A 332 0.69 32.25 1.74
N PRO A 333 1.32 33.29 2.32
CA PRO A 333 1.40 33.43 3.77
C PRO A 333 0.04 33.59 4.46
N SER A 334 -1.02 33.98 3.73
CA SER A 334 -2.36 34.15 4.30
C SER A 334 -2.95 32.84 4.81
N VAL A 335 -2.51 31.71 4.24
CA VAL A 335 -2.94 30.36 4.61
C VAL A 335 -1.78 29.47 5.07
N GLN A 336 -0.65 30.09 5.44
CA GLN A 336 0.56 29.43 5.92
C GLN A 336 1.24 28.48 4.91
N ALA A 337 0.89 28.54 3.63
CA ALA A 337 1.55 27.77 2.58
C ALA A 337 2.84 28.49 2.16
N LEU A 338 4.00 27.99 2.61
CA LEU A 338 5.31 28.58 2.32
C LEU A 338 6.16 27.57 1.53
N ALA A 339 6.65 27.99 0.36
CA ALA A 339 7.49 27.13 -0.48
C ALA A 339 8.81 26.73 0.19
N GLU A 340 9.34 27.59 1.06
CA GLU A 340 10.61 27.42 1.74
C GLU A 340 10.61 28.12 3.10
N SER A 341 11.28 27.56 4.09
CA SER A 341 11.65 28.22 5.33
C SER A 341 13.05 27.78 5.77
N GLU A 342 13.87 28.72 6.25
CA GLU A 342 15.24 28.47 6.71
C GLU A 342 16.15 27.76 5.67
N GLY A 343 15.84 27.89 4.37
CA GLY A 343 16.56 27.27 3.26
C GLY A 343 16.12 25.85 2.93
N GLU A 344 15.08 25.33 3.59
CA GLU A 344 14.52 24.00 3.31
C GLU A 344 13.23 24.10 2.49
N PRO A 345 13.12 23.37 1.37
CA PRO A 345 11.91 23.33 0.54
C PRO A 345 10.81 22.51 1.22
N HIS A 346 9.55 22.94 1.05
CA HIS A 346 8.40 22.29 1.68
C HIS A 346 7.41 21.68 0.70
N HIS A 347 7.36 22.16 -0.54
CA HIS A 347 6.32 21.83 -1.48
C HIS A 347 6.71 20.67 -2.42
N THR A 348 5.83 19.71 -2.51
CA THR A 348 5.90 18.61 -3.46
C THR A 348 4.49 18.15 -3.86
N ILE A 349 4.39 17.09 -4.66
CA ILE A 349 3.12 16.53 -5.15
C ILE A 349 3.11 15.03 -4.91
N THR A 350 1.94 14.49 -4.56
CA THR A 350 1.61 13.06 -4.64
C THR A 350 0.79 12.86 -5.93
N PRO A 351 1.39 12.39 -7.05
CA PRO A 351 0.71 12.20 -8.31
C PRO A 351 0.07 10.81 -8.42
N ILE A 352 -1.14 10.74 -8.98
CA ILE A 352 -1.86 9.49 -9.22
C ILE A 352 -2.38 9.47 -10.65
N ALA A 353 -1.99 8.49 -11.45
CA ALA A 353 -2.42 8.30 -12.82
C ALA A 353 -3.42 7.16 -12.96
N ARG A 354 -4.37 7.32 -13.89
CA ARG A 354 -5.34 6.31 -14.31
C ARG A 354 -5.58 6.42 -15.80
N ARG A 355 -6.10 5.35 -16.40
CA ARG A 355 -6.56 5.37 -17.78
C ARG A 355 -7.91 4.67 -17.89
N LYS A 356 -8.90 5.35 -18.42
CA LYS A 356 -10.24 4.83 -18.62
C LYS A 356 -10.77 5.23 -20.00
N ASP A 357 -11.29 4.27 -20.75
CA ASP A 357 -11.91 4.50 -22.07
C ASP A 357 -11.04 5.34 -23.04
N GLY A 358 -9.70 5.11 -22.99
CA GLY A 358 -8.74 5.84 -23.83
C GLY A 358 -8.25 7.17 -23.23
N THR A 359 -8.96 7.73 -22.26
CA THR A 359 -8.61 8.99 -21.59
C THR A 359 -7.66 8.75 -20.43
N PHE A 360 -6.58 9.50 -20.37
CA PHE A 360 -5.70 9.55 -19.20
C PHE A 360 -6.23 10.55 -18.17
N GLU A 361 -6.15 10.17 -16.91
CA GLU A 361 -6.42 11.04 -15.76
C GLU A 361 -5.19 11.11 -14.89
N LEU A 362 -4.86 12.31 -14.42
CA LEU A 362 -3.76 12.56 -13.50
C LEU A 362 -4.25 13.46 -12.37
N ASP A 363 -4.30 12.91 -11.15
CA ASP A 363 -4.56 13.68 -9.94
C ASP A 363 -3.25 14.17 -9.34
N LEU A 364 -3.14 15.46 -9.11
CA LEU A 364 -2.00 16.13 -8.49
C LEU A 364 -2.39 16.59 -7.09
N VAL A 365 -1.99 15.83 -6.05
CA VAL A 365 -2.26 16.18 -4.66
C VAL A 365 -1.13 17.04 -4.14
N LEU A 366 -1.43 18.30 -3.82
CA LEU A 366 -0.45 19.25 -3.29
C LEU A 366 -0.06 18.84 -1.87
N ARG A 367 1.24 18.77 -1.59
CA ARG A 367 1.79 18.38 -0.28
C ARG A 367 2.76 19.44 0.21
N ASP A 368 2.82 19.55 1.54
CA ASP A 368 3.69 20.49 2.24
C ASP A 368 4.16 19.83 3.55
N ASN A 369 5.48 19.85 3.81
CA ASN A 369 6.09 19.21 4.98
C ASN A 369 6.53 20.19 6.08
N GLN A 370 6.01 21.42 6.08
CA GLN A 370 6.34 22.40 7.12
C GLN A 370 6.02 21.85 8.51
N THR A 371 6.85 22.26 9.47
CA THR A 371 6.64 22.03 10.89
C THR A 371 6.54 23.35 11.64
N SER A 372 5.97 23.30 12.85
CA SER A 372 5.99 24.43 13.77
C SER A 372 6.19 23.92 15.20
N PRO A 373 6.49 24.82 16.19
CA PRO A 373 6.54 24.43 17.59
C PRO A 373 5.24 23.80 18.11
N GLU A 374 4.09 24.19 17.54
CA GLU A 374 2.76 23.65 17.87
C GLU A 374 2.50 22.32 17.16
N HIS A 375 3.05 22.16 15.96
CA HIS A 375 2.93 20.96 15.11
C HIS A 375 4.30 20.40 14.71
N PRO A 376 5.03 19.78 15.67
CA PRO A 376 6.38 19.26 15.39
C PRO A 376 6.40 18.06 14.45
N ASP A 377 5.28 17.34 14.33
CA ASP A 377 5.11 16.22 13.40
C ASP A 377 4.71 16.70 11.98
N GLY A 378 4.37 17.98 11.81
CA GLY A 378 3.93 18.61 10.56
C GLY A 378 2.67 19.46 10.75
N ILE A 379 2.61 20.63 10.09
CA ILE A 379 1.40 21.49 10.05
C ILE A 379 0.31 20.78 9.25
N TYR A 380 0.70 20.12 8.14
CA TYR A 380 -0.17 19.35 7.24
C TYR A 380 -0.04 17.85 7.50
N HIS A 381 -0.29 17.47 8.74
CA HIS A 381 -0.16 16.11 9.29
C HIS A 381 -1.32 15.89 10.28
N PRO A 382 -1.74 14.65 10.56
CA PRO A 382 -2.77 14.39 11.57
C PRO A 382 -2.48 15.08 12.90
N HIS A 383 -3.37 15.94 13.37
CA HIS A 383 -3.20 16.69 14.60
C HIS A 383 -3.47 15.80 15.83
N LYS A 384 -3.05 16.26 17.02
CA LYS A 384 -3.06 15.46 18.27
C LYS A 384 -4.44 14.89 18.62
N ASP A 385 -5.51 15.62 18.34
CA ASP A 385 -6.89 15.24 18.64
C ASP A 385 -7.37 14.03 17.83
N VAL A 386 -6.80 13.78 16.64
CA VAL A 386 -7.13 12.62 15.78
C VAL A 386 -6.10 11.47 15.86
N GLN A 387 -4.95 11.69 16.53
CA GLN A 387 -3.86 10.71 16.60
C GLN A 387 -4.20 9.44 17.40
N HIS A 388 -5.26 9.46 18.18
CA HIS A 388 -5.76 8.26 18.85
C HIS A 388 -6.27 7.21 17.84
N ILE A 389 -6.66 7.61 16.63
CA ILE A 389 -7.05 6.73 15.53
C ILE A 389 -5.92 6.59 14.52
N LYS A 390 -5.36 7.71 14.02
CA LYS A 390 -4.30 7.71 13.01
C LYS A 390 -3.23 8.74 13.35
N LYS A 391 -2.01 8.26 13.60
CA LYS A 391 -0.86 9.10 13.95
C LYS A 391 0.19 9.17 12.85
N GLU A 392 0.30 8.12 12.03
CA GLU A 392 1.35 7.98 11.03
C GLU A 392 1.15 8.97 9.86
N ASN A 393 2.21 9.20 9.11
CA ASN A 393 2.19 10.02 7.89
C ASN A 393 1.14 9.50 6.91
N ILE A 394 0.49 10.43 6.21
CA ILE A 394 -0.54 10.11 5.19
C ILE A 394 0.16 9.87 3.85
N GLY A 395 0.23 8.59 3.48
CA GLY A 395 0.81 8.11 2.22
C GLY A 395 -0.20 8.08 1.06
N LEU A 396 0.29 7.62 -0.10
CA LEU A 396 -0.47 7.55 -1.36
C LEU A 396 -1.86 6.90 -1.22
N ILE A 397 -1.94 5.76 -0.56
CA ILE A 397 -3.19 4.97 -0.43
C ILE A 397 -4.21 5.73 0.42
N GLU A 398 -3.76 6.30 1.52
CA GLU A 398 -4.60 7.04 2.45
C GLU A 398 -5.08 8.36 1.86
N VAL A 399 -4.25 9.04 1.08
CA VAL A 399 -4.63 10.22 0.29
C VAL A 399 -5.84 9.94 -0.59
N MET A 400 -5.93 8.73 -1.15
CA MET A 400 -7.04 8.32 -2.02
C MET A 400 -8.30 7.88 -1.27
N GLY A 401 -8.28 7.86 0.07
CA GLY A 401 -9.44 7.60 0.92
C GLY A 401 -9.54 6.19 1.51
N LEU A 402 -8.47 5.39 1.47
CA LEU A 402 -8.37 4.11 2.16
C LEU A 402 -7.47 4.24 3.39
N ALA A 403 -8.06 4.29 4.58
CA ALA A 403 -7.33 4.30 5.84
C ALA A 403 -6.69 2.94 6.13
N ILE A 404 -5.40 2.96 6.44
CA ILE A 404 -4.69 1.80 6.97
C ILE A 404 -4.43 2.05 8.45
N LEU A 405 -5.21 1.37 9.30
CA LEU A 405 -5.20 1.59 10.74
C LEU A 405 -4.46 0.46 11.48
N PRO A 406 -3.83 0.75 12.62
CA PRO A 406 -3.04 -0.21 13.37
C PRO A 406 -3.90 -1.30 14.04
N PRO A 407 -3.34 -2.52 14.24
CA PRO A 407 -4.07 -3.68 14.79
C PRO A 407 -4.63 -3.46 16.21
N ARG A 408 -4.01 -2.58 17.03
CA ARG A 408 -4.50 -2.23 18.36
C ARG A 408 -5.96 -1.78 18.38
N LEU A 409 -6.40 -1.09 17.31
CA LEU A 409 -7.75 -0.56 17.22
C LEU A 409 -8.83 -1.65 17.17
N LYS A 410 -8.52 -2.89 16.83
CA LYS A 410 -9.48 -3.99 16.92
C LYS A 410 -10.04 -4.12 18.35
N GLU A 411 -9.18 -4.21 19.35
CA GLU A 411 -9.61 -4.34 20.73
C GLU A 411 -10.06 -3.00 21.32
N GLU A 412 -9.35 -1.92 21.04
CA GLU A 412 -9.67 -0.59 21.56
C GLU A 412 -11.07 -0.11 21.16
N LEU A 413 -11.46 -0.27 19.88
CA LEU A 413 -12.80 0.09 19.40
C LEU A 413 -13.90 -0.79 20.02
N LYS A 414 -13.60 -2.07 20.28
CA LYS A 414 -14.51 -2.94 21.02
C LYS A 414 -14.75 -2.40 22.44
N GLN A 415 -13.68 -1.97 23.15
CA GLN A 415 -13.81 -1.37 24.49
C GLN A 415 -14.64 -0.07 24.45
N VAL A 416 -14.50 0.75 23.42
CA VAL A 416 -15.35 1.93 23.21
C VAL A 416 -16.81 1.51 23.01
N GLY A 417 -17.08 0.48 22.22
CA GLY A 417 -18.43 -0.04 22.04
C GLY A 417 -19.10 -0.50 23.33
N LEU A 418 -18.37 -1.26 24.17
CA LEU A 418 -18.83 -1.69 25.52
C LEU A 418 -19.12 -0.47 26.41
N PHE A 419 -18.26 0.55 26.38
CA PHE A 419 -18.49 1.80 27.11
C PHE A 419 -19.79 2.51 26.70
N LEU A 420 -20.08 2.58 25.41
CA LEU A 420 -21.32 3.17 24.93
C LEU A 420 -22.55 2.43 25.45
N LEU A 421 -22.50 1.10 25.51
CA LEU A 421 -23.57 0.25 26.03
C LEU A 421 -23.70 0.31 27.56
N GLY A 422 -22.72 0.94 28.28
CA GLY A 422 -22.70 0.98 29.74
C GLY A 422 -22.25 -0.33 30.37
N GLU A 423 -21.56 -1.19 29.62
CA GLU A 423 -21.00 -2.45 30.07
C GLU A 423 -19.60 -2.25 30.69
N ASP A 424 -19.11 -3.29 31.40
CA ASP A 424 -17.76 -3.26 31.99
C ASP A 424 -16.69 -3.24 30.89
N CYS A 425 -15.80 -2.25 30.92
CA CYS A 425 -14.85 -1.97 29.85
C CYS A 425 -13.58 -1.28 30.35
N GLN A 426 -12.55 -1.30 29.49
CA GLN A 426 -11.26 -0.62 29.73
C GLN A 426 -10.92 0.28 28.55
N VAL A 427 -11.59 1.43 28.45
CA VAL A 427 -11.31 2.42 27.42
C VAL A 427 -9.94 3.07 27.65
N ALA A 428 -9.06 3.04 26.65
CA ALA A 428 -7.75 3.67 26.71
C ALA A 428 -7.88 5.20 26.98
N VAL A 429 -6.99 5.74 27.80
CA VAL A 429 -7.07 7.15 28.24
C VAL A 429 -7.20 8.14 27.08
N TYR A 430 -6.48 7.90 25.98
CA TYR A 430 -6.51 8.75 24.79
C TYR A 430 -7.80 8.62 23.96
N HIS A 431 -8.66 7.64 24.25
CA HIS A 431 -9.99 7.50 23.64
C HIS A 431 -11.11 8.04 24.53
N GLN A 432 -10.86 8.34 25.81
CA GLN A 432 -11.92 8.65 26.77
C GLN A 432 -12.75 9.89 26.40
N GLU A 433 -12.11 10.96 25.96
CA GLU A 433 -12.81 12.18 25.55
C GLU A 433 -13.74 11.91 24.37
N TRP A 434 -13.21 11.27 23.32
CA TRP A 434 -13.98 10.84 22.16
C TRP A 434 -15.12 9.89 22.52
N ALA A 435 -14.86 8.88 23.37
CA ALA A 435 -15.89 7.92 23.78
C ALA A 435 -17.04 8.61 24.56
N ASN A 436 -16.71 9.60 25.42
CA ASN A 436 -17.74 10.40 26.12
C ASN A 436 -18.58 11.21 25.13
N GLN A 437 -17.95 11.94 24.22
CA GLN A 437 -18.65 12.70 23.19
C GLN A 437 -19.57 11.80 22.36
N LEU A 438 -19.08 10.63 21.96
CA LEU A 438 -19.85 9.68 21.19
C LEU A 438 -21.05 9.13 21.96
N LYS A 439 -20.90 8.88 23.26
CA LYS A 439 -21.98 8.46 24.16
C LYS A 439 -23.04 9.52 24.31
N ASP A 440 -22.64 10.78 24.50
CA ASP A 440 -23.57 11.92 24.63
C ASP A 440 -24.38 12.15 23.35
N GLN A 441 -23.74 11.92 22.18
CA GLN A 441 -24.41 12.06 20.88
C GLN A 441 -25.33 10.90 20.53
N ASN A 442 -25.19 9.73 21.19
CA ASN A 442 -25.96 8.51 20.93
C ASN A 442 -26.57 7.93 22.20
N PRO A 443 -27.52 8.65 22.86
CA PRO A 443 -28.10 8.19 24.14
C PRO A 443 -28.92 6.90 24.00
N ASP A 444 -29.44 6.59 22.81
CA ASP A 444 -30.28 5.42 22.54
C ASP A 444 -29.52 4.27 21.87
N VAL A 445 -28.18 4.19 22.07
CA VAL A 445 -27.32 3.13 21.50
C VAL A 445 -27.76 1.75 22.01
N THR A 446 -27.79 0.77 21.11
CA THR A 446 -28.12 -0.63 21.41
C THR A 446 -27.00 -1.55 20.93
N ALA A 447 -27.00 -2.82 21.37
CA ALA A 447 -26.07 -3.83 20.91
C ALA A 447 -26.09 -4.04 19.37
N GLU A 448 -27.22 -3.74 18.73
CA GLU A 448 -27.37 -3.86 17.27
C GLU A 448 -26.79 -2.65 16.50
N THR A 449 -26.75 -1.46 17.13
CA THR A 449 -26.35 -0.21 16.47
C THR A 449 -24.94 0.25 16.84
N VAL A 450 -24.38 -0.22 17.94
CA VAL A 450 -23.12 0.26 18.52
C VAL A 450 -21.94 0.13 17.55
N GLU A 451 -21.82 -0.99 16.85
CA GLU A 451 -20.73 -1.22 15.90
C GLU A 451 -20.75 -0.19 14.76
N GLY A 452 -21.93 0.02 14.15
CA GLY A 452 -22.11 1.01 13.09
C GLY A 452 -21.83 2.45 13.54
N ILE A 453 -22.19 2.81 14.78
CA ILE A 453 -21.90 4.12 15.38
C ILE A 453 -20.40 4.32 15.53
N VAL A 454 -19.69 3.33 16.08
CA VAL A 454 -18.23 3.40 16.25
C VAL A 454 -17.52 3.47 14.89
N GLN A 455 -17.92 2.63 13.92
CA GLN A 455 -17.35 2.62 12.57
C GLN A 455 -17.56 3.96 11.85
N ALA A 456 -18.78 4.51 11.91
CA ALA A 456 -19.07 5.82 11.32
C ALA A 456 -18.21 6.93 11.95
N SER A 457 -18.05 6.91 13.27
CA SER A 457 -17.23 7.89 13.98
C SER A 457 -15.73 7.77 13.62
N VAL A 458 -15.20 6.55 13.47
CA VAL A 458 -13.83 6.32 12.97
C VAL A 458 -13.66 6.94 11.57
N GLY A 459 -14.65 6.79 10.69
CA GLY A 459 -14.63 7.40 9.37
C GLY A 459 -14.62 8.94 9.41
N GLN A 460 -15.40 9.55 10.31
CA GLN A 460 -15.38 11.00 10.51
C GLN A 460 -14.00 11.48 11.01
N ILE A 461 -13.37 10.74 11.93
CA ILE A 461 -12.03 11.07 12.40
C ILE A 461 -11.03 10.94 11.24
N PHE A 462 -11.12 9.90 10.41
CA PHE A 462 -10.23 9.76 9.26
C PHE A 462 -10.46 10.85 8.20
N SER A 463 -11.71 11.28 7.99
CA SER A 463 -12.00 12.47 7.17
C SER A 463 -11.25 13.70 7.69
N ARG A 464 -11.28 13.92 9.01
CA ARG A 464 -10.55 15.02 9.66
C ARG A 464 -9.02 14.85 9.52
N VAL A 465 -8.51 13.63 9.60
CA VAL A 465 -7.09 13.32 9.34
C VAL A 465 -6.67 13.80 7.94
N LEU A 466 -7.50 13.56 6.92
CA LEU A 466 -7.23 14.03 5.56
C LEU A 466 -7.36 15.55 5.43
N GLU A 467 -8.30 16.19 6.16
CA GLU A 467 -8.43 17.65 6.23
C GLU A 467 -7.19 18.30 6.88
N ASP A 468 -6.68 17.68 7.95
CA ASP A 468 -5.44 18.14 8.59
C ASP A 468 -4.25 18.05 7.63
N ALA A 469 -4.18 16.99 6.82
CA ALA A 469 -3.12 16.78 5.82
C ALA A 469 -3.29 17.65 4.55
N GLY A 470 -4.45 18.27 4.33
CA GLY A 470 -4.72 19.15 3.20
C GLY A 470 -4.05 20.53 3.37
N VAL A 471 -3.40 21.02 2.31
CA VAL A 471 -2.71 22.33 2.32
C VAL A 471 -3.74 23.46 2.34
N TYR A 472 -4.63 23.49 1.37
CA TYR A 472 -5.73 24.46 1.33
C TYR A 472 -6.95 23.88 2.04
N LYS A 473 -7.31 24.46 3.19
CA LYS A 473 -8.43 23.97 4.00
C LYS A 473 -9.77 24.16 3.29
N ARG A 474 -10.78 23.40 3.71
CA ARG A 474 -12.14 23.45 3.12
C ARG A 474 -12.98 24.64 3.62
N THR A 475 -12.34 25.69 4.12
CA THR A 475 -12.94 26.98 4.45
C THR A 475 -13.02 27.86 3.20
N GLU A 476 -13.85 28.91 3.23
CA GLU A 476 -13.96 29.89 2.15
C GLU A 476 -12.57 30.50 1.83
N GLU A 477 -11.83 30.93 2.85
CA GLU A 477 -10.48 31.48 2.71
C GLU A 477 -9.49 30.48 2.10
N GLY A 478 -9.53 29.21 2.53
CA GLY A 478 -8.68 28.15 1.99
C GLY A 478 -8.97 27.85 0.52
N GLN A 479 -10.25 27.83 0.13
CA GLN A 479 -10.64 27.60 -1.26
C GLN A 479 -10.32 28.79 -2.17
N GLU A 480 -10.45 30.02 -1.67
CA GLU A 480 -9.98 31.21 -2.38
C GLU A 480 -8.45 31.20 -2.58
N ALA A 481 -7.70 30.79 -1.54
CA ALA A 481 -6.24 30.63 -1.65
C ALA A 481 -5.87 29.54 -2.67
N PHE A 482 -6.59 28.43 -2.71
CA PHE A 482 -6.37 27.40 -3.72
C PHE A 482 -6.61 27.94 -5.13
N MET A 483 -7.66 28.72 -5.34
CA MET A 483 -7.92 29.36 -6.62
C MET A 483 -6.88 30.43 -6.97
N ARG A 484 -6.28 31.13 -6.00
CA ARG A 484 -5.13 32.02 -6.26
C ARG A 484 -3.93 31.25 -6.79
N PHE A 485 -3.62 30.09 -6.20
CA PHE A 485 -2.57 29.22 -6.71
C PHE A 485 -2.89 28.75 -8.16
N VAL A 486 -4.10 28.26 -8.41
CA VAL A 486 -4.51 27.78 -9.75
C VAL A 486 -4.39 28.91 -10.77
N ARG A 487 -4.80 30.15 -10.45
CA ARG A 487 -4.61 31.30 -11.33
C ARG A 487 -3.14 31.61 -11.62
N SER A 488 -2.25 31.40 -10.65
CA SER A 488 -0.82 31.62 -10.85
C SER A 488 -0.18 30.65 -11.85
N VAL A 489 -0.82 29.50 -12.08
CA VAL A 489 -0.42 28.53 -13.12
C VAL A 489 -0.81 29.03 -14.52
N GLY A 490 -1.83 29.87 -14.64
CA GLY A 490 -2.27 30.47 -15.90
C GLY A 490 -3.63 29.97 -16.38
N LEU A 491 -4.70 30.42 -15.73
CA LEU A 491 -6.06 30.18 -16.21
C LEU A 491 -6.36 30.93 -17.50
N ASN A 492 -7.19 30.31 -18.36
CA ASN A 492 -7.90 31.07 -19.39
C ASN A 492 -8.89 32.00 -18.68
N GLU A 493 -8.68 33.31 -18.80
CA GLU A 493 -9.71 34.29 -18.46
C GLU A 493 -10.73 34.33 -19.62
N GLU A 494 -11.96 33.82 -19.38
CA GLU A 494 -13.08 34.06 -20.28
C GLU A 494 -13.58 35.50 -20.18
#